data_f895532e679b631978db4cf9f2a39e6e
#
_entry.id   f895532e679b631978db4cf9f2a39e6e
#
_cell.length_a   1.000
_cell.length_b   1.000
_cell.length_c   1.000
_cell.angle_alpha   90.00
_cell.angle_beta   90.00
_cell.angle_gamma   90.00
#
_symmetry.space_group_name_H-M   'P 1'
#
loop_
_entity.id
_entity.type
_entity.pdbx_description
1 polymer ?
#
loop_
_entity_poly.entity_id
_entity_poly.type
_entity_poly.pdbx_seq_one_letter_code
_entity_poly.pdbx_strand_id
1 'polypeptide(L)'
;MNVSIVNELLTTHKTENIGISAAGLVSSDRQTMLGAPNIKDWDGVNIAKALNKISGINCVVENDANSAAWAERVYGAGKGLENVIMITVGTGIGGAAIVNGKPLRGANGTGAEFGHMRVVPDGELCGCGVRGCFEQYASGSALMRHAREAISATPELARNLLALGNGTLDGLTGKHITEAAHSGDPVALAAFNTTAHFLGAGPRGHRRG
;
A
#
# COMPACT_ATOMS: atom_id res chain seq x y z
N MET A 1 19.37 12.02 3.12
CA MET A 1 18.16 12.60 3.79
C MET A 1 18.28 14.12 3.70
N ASN A 2 17.26 14.81 3.17
CA ASN A 2 17.32 16.27 3.02
C ASN A 2 16.93 16.93 4.37
N VAL A 3 17.93 17.27 5.16
CA VAL A 3 17.81 17.86 6.50
C VAL A 3 17.29 19.30 6.46
N SER A 4 17.37 19.95 5.28
CA SER A 4 16.95 21.35 5.12
C SER A 4 15.49 21.57 5.48
N ILE A 5 14.60 20.64 5.09
CA ILE A 5 13.17 20.73 5.37
C ILE A 5 12.88 20.67 6.88
N VAL A 6 13.55 19.78 7.60
CA VAL A 6 13.35 19.67 9.07
C VAL A 6 13.80 20.95 9.75
N ASN A 7 14.97 21.48 9.38
CA ASN A 7 15.48 22.74 9.95
C ASN A 7 14.56 23.93 9.61
N GLU A 8 14.05 24.00 8.38
CA GLU A 8 13.10 25.05 7.97
C GLU A 8 11.81 24.99 8.81
N LEU A 9 11.21 23.81 8.97
CA LEU A 9 10.02 23.64 9.81
C LEU A 9 10.26 24.03 11.27
N LEU A 10 11.44 23.73 11.81
CA LEU A 10 11.81 24.08 13.19
C LEU A 10 12.04 25.58 13.40
N THR A 11 12.24 26.36 12.35
CA THR A 11 12.30 27.84 12.48
C THR A 11 10.92 28.44 12.76
N THR A 12 9.86 27.81 12.30
CA THR A 12 8.49 28.30 12.39
C THR A 12 7.64 27.55 13.41
N HIS A 13 8.00 26.32 13.76
CA HIS A 13 7.24 25.46 14.67
C HIS A 13 8.12 25.00 15.83
N LYS A 14 7.67 25.31 17.05
CA LYS A 14 8.26 24.73 18.26
C LYS A 14 7.60 23.38 18.52
N THR A 15 8.39 22.31 18.60
CA THR A 15 7.92 20.96 18.91
C THR A 15 8.96 20.22 19.73
N GLU A 16 8.51 19.29 20.56
CA GLU A 16 9.35 18.40 21.36
C GLU A 16 9.52 17.01 20.72
N ASN A 17 8.70 16.70 19.70
CA ASN A 17 8.66 15.40 19.06
C ASN A 17 8.48 15.53 17.55
N ILE A 18 9.15 14.65 16.80
CA ILE A 18 9.00 14.49 15.35
C ILE A 18 8.51 13.08 15.06
N GLY A 19 7.38 12.98 14.38
CA GLY A 19 6.89 11.74 13.80
C GLY A 19 7.24 11.65 12.32
N ILE A 20 7.73 10.49 11.89
CA ILE A 20 8.10 10.21 10.51
C ILE A 20 7.22 9.07 10.01
N SER A 21 6.47 9.32 8.95
CA SER A 21 5.75 8.28 8.21
C SER A 21 6.62 7.82 7.05
N ALA A 22 6.94 6.54 6.98
CA ALA A 22 7.86 6.00 5.99
C ALA A 22 7.30 4.74 5.31
N ALA A 23 7.41 4.68 3.98
CA ALA A 23 7.04 3.50 3.21
C ALA A 23 8.06 2.39 3.42
N GLY A 24 7.65 1.29 4.07
CA GLY A 24 8.48 0.13 4.34
C GLY A 24 8.31 -0.43 5.76
N LEU A 25 9.11 -1.43 6.07
CA LEU A 25 9.07 -2.12 7.36
C LEU A 25 9.84 -1.33 8.42
N VAL A 26 9.22 -1.09 9.56
CA VAL A 26 9.79 -0.33 10.68
C VAL A 26 9.93 -1.26 11.88
N SER A 27 11.06 -1.15 12.59
CA SER A 27 11.33 -1.91 13.82
C SER A 27 10.29 -1.65 14.92
N SER A 28 10.09 -2.63 15.79
CA SER A 28 9.11 -2.54 16.88
C SER A 28 9.39 -1.40 17.86
N ASP A 29 10.65 -0.97 17.99
CA ASP A 29 11.05 0.19 18.78
C ASP A 29 10.85 1.53 18.07
N ARG A 30 10.40 1.50 16.79
CA ARG A 30 10.10 2.69 15.98
C ARG A 30 11.31 3.60 15.71
N GLN A 31 12.46 2.99 15.54
CA GLN A 31 13.73 3.71 15.33
C GLN A 31 14.33 3.46 13.95
N THR A 32 14.21 2.22 13.43
CA THR A 32 15.00 1.71 12.32
C THR A 32 14.08 1.24 11.19
N MET A 33 14.47 1.56 9.96
CA MET A 33 13.90 0.93 8.77
C MET A 33 14.49 -0.46 8.61
N LEU A 34 13.66 -1.50 8.69
CA LEU A 34 14.06 -2.90 8.48
C LEU A 34 14.12 -3.27 7.01
N GLY A 35 13.30 -2.62 6.19
CA GLY A 35 13.25 -2.79 4.74
C GLY A 35 12.50 -1.64 4.10
N ALA A 36 13.06 -1.08 3.05
CA ALA A 36 12.47 0.04 2.31
C ALA A 36 12.59 -0.22 0.79
N PRO A 37 11.78 -1.12 0.21
CA PRO A 37 11.97 -1.61 -1.16
C PRO A 37 11.94 -0.49 -2.22
N ASN A 38 11.30 0.63 -1.92
CA ASN A 38 11.17 1.76 -2.82
C ASN A 38 12.15 2.92 -2.52
N ILE A 39 12.97 2.81 -1.48
CA ILE A 39 13.89 3.87 -1.05
C ILE A 39 15.27 3.26 -0.87
N LYS A 40 16.16 3.56 -1.82
CA LYS A 40 17.55 3.07 -1.77
C LYS A 40 18.25 3.53 -0.50
N ASP A 41 19.13 2.68 0.02
CA ASP A 41 20.05 2.95 1.14
C ASP A 41 19.36 3.21 2.49
N TRP A 42 18.08 2.81 2.64
CA TRP A 42 17.36 2.96 3.91
C TRP A 42 17.28 1.69 4.74
N ASP A 43 17.62 0.54 4.17
CA ASP A 43 17.59 -0.74 4.86
C ASP A 43 18.62 -0.75 6.01
N GLY A 44 18.15 -1.07 7.22
CA GLY A 44 18.97 -1.09 8.43
C GLY A 44 19.31 0.29 9.00
N VAL A 45 18.83 1.39 8.41
CA VAL A 45 19.14 2.74 8.86
C VAL A 45 18.27 3.13 10.06
N ASN A 46 18.91 3.55 11.16
CA ASN A 46 18.21 4.17 12.29
C ASN A 46 17.91 5.64 11.97
N ILE A 47 16.77 5.89 11.34
CA ILE A 47 16.34 7.21 10.88
C ILE A 47 16.02 8.12 12.07
N ALA A 48 15.39 7.59 13.10
CA ALA A 48 15.03 8.36 14.29
C ALA A 48 16.29 8.94 14.97
N LYS A 49 17.32 8.11 15.16
CA LYS A 49 18.60 8.55 15.71
C LYS A 49 19.32 9.56 14.82
N ALA A 50 19.28 9.35 13.49
CA ALA A 50 19.91 10.26 12.55
C ALA A 50 19.26 11.66 12.60
N LEU A 51 17.94 11.75 12.65
CA LEU A 51 17.23 13.03 12.77
C LEU A 51 17.37 13.65 14.17
N ASN A 52 17.32 12.86 15.23
CA ASN A 52 17.55 13.35 16.58
C ASN A 52 18.94 14.01 16.71
N LYS A 53 19.97 13.39 16.14
CA LYS A 53 21.34 13.95 16.14
C LYS A 53 21.42 15.33 15.47
N ILE A 54 20.58 15.59 14.49
CA ILE A 54 20.58 16.84 13.71
C ILE A 54 19.68 17.90 14.34
N SER A 55 18.48 17.50 14.80
CA SER A 55 17.46 18.42 15.30
C SER A 55 17.53 18.64 16.82
N GLY A 56 18.17 17.73 17.57
CA GLY A 56 18.08 17.69 19.02
C GLY A 56 16.72 17.25 19.57
N ILE A 57 15.78 16.89 18.69
CA ILE A 57 14.38 16.59 19.04
C ILE A 57 14.16 15.09 19.02
N ASN A 58 13.31 14.59 19.93
CA ASN A 58 12.93 13.18 19.95
C ASN A 58 12.19 12.80 18.67
N CYS A 59 12.66 11.74 17.99
CA CYS A 59 12.12 11.28 16.73
C CYS A 59 11.63 9.84 16.83
N VAL A 60 10.51 9.55 16.18
CA VAL A 60 10.00 8.19 16.00
C VAL A 60 9.59 7.98 14.55
N VAL A 61 9.78 6.75 14.06
CA VAL A 61 9.36 6.34 12.71
C VAL A 61 8.17 5.41 12.83
N GLU A 62 7.24 5.52 11.90
CA GLU A 62 6.12 4.59 11.76
C GLU A 62 5.96 4.22 10.29
N ASN A 63 5.49 3.00 10.02
CA ASN A 63 5.07 2.62 8.69
C ASN A 63 3.94 3.54 8.20
N ASP A 64 3.87 3.80 6.89
CA ASP A 64 2.90 4.71 6.27
C ASP A 64 1.45 4.25 6.44
N ALA A 65 1.15 2.96 6.25
CA ALA A 65 -0.19 2.41 6.48
C ALA A 65 -0.60 2.48 7.96
N ASN A 66 0.33 2.17 8.88
CA ASN A 66 0.09 2.30 10.31
C ASN A 66 -0.16 3.76 10.71
N SER A 67 0.60 4.70 10.15
CA SER A 67 0.41 6.14 10.38
C SER A 67 -0.95 6.61 9.90
N ALA A 68 -1.37 6.17 8.70
CA ALA A 68 -2.66 6.51 8.13
C ALA A 68 -3.81 5.90 8.96
N ALA A 69 -3.72 4.64 9.38
CA ALA A 69 -4.73 4.02 10.24
C ALA A 69 -4.85 4.72 11.59
N TRP A 70 -3.72 5.16 12.15
CA TRP A 70 -3.74 5.94 13.38
C TRP A 70 -4.41 7.29 13.19
N ALA A 71 -4.15 7.98 12.08
CA ALA A 71 -4.81 9.24 11.74
C ALA A 71 -6.32 9.06 11.58
N GLU A 72 -6.76 8.01 10.88
CA GLU A 72 -8.18 7.66 10.73
C GLU A 72 -8.85 7.38 12.08
N ARG A 73 -8.16 6.69 13.00
CA ARG A 73 -8.68 6.44 14.34
C ARG A 73 -8.80 7.71 15.18
N VAL A 74 -7.89 8.64 15.04
CA VAL A 74 -7.88 9.86 15.87
C VAL A 74 -8.80 10.94 15.28
N TYR A 75 -8.78 11.12 13.97
CA TYR A 75 -9.40 12.26 13.29
C TYR A 75 -10.45 11.89 12.24
N GLY A 76 -10.42 10.65 11.73
CA GLY A 76 -11.22 10.20 10.59
C GLY A 76 -12.34 9.23 10.96
N ALA A 77 -12.60 8.30 10.01
CA ALA A 77 -13.72 7.35 10.09
C ALA A 77 -13.63 6.36 11.26
N GLY A 78 -12.43 6.12 11.80
CA GLY A 78 -12.20 5.25 12.95
C GLY A 78 -12.31 5.95 14.31
N LYS A 79 -12.72 7.22 14.37
CA LYS A 79 -12.77 7.99 15.61
C LYS A 79 -13.69 7.36 16.63
N GLY A 80 -13.17 7.13 17.84
CA GLY A 80 -13.89 6.51 18.94
C GLY A 80 -13.96 4.98 18.89
N LEU A 81 -13.43 4.34 17.84
CA LEU A 81 -13.40 2.89 17.73
C LEU A 81 -12.10 2.33 18.34
N GLU A 82 -12.23 1.25 19.09
CA GLU A 82 -11.09 0.54 19.69
C GLU A 82 -10.43 -0.46 18.71
N ASN A 83 -11.21 -0.95 17.76
CA ASN A 83 -10.75 -1.94 16.79
C ASN A 83 -11.05 -1.42 15.38
N VAL A 84 -9.99 -1.23 14.58
CA VAL A 84 -10.04 -0.70 13.22
C VAL A 84 -9.10 -1.51 12.34
N ILE A 85 -9.58 -1.91 11.18
CA ILE A 85 -8.74 -2.43 10.10
C ILE A 85 -8.78 -1.41 8.97
N MET A 86 -7.61 -1.03 8.48
CA MET A 86 -7.45 -0.18 7.31
C MET A 86 -6.71 -0.93 6.22
N ILE A 87 -7.19 -0.80 5.00
CA ILE A 87 -6.52 -1.32 3.80
C ILE A 87 -6.35 -0.16 2.84
N THR A 88 -5.13 0.05 2.40
CA THR A 88 -4.81 1.01 1.34
C THR A 88 -4.67 0.27 0.03
N VAL A 89 -5.42 0.71 -1.00
CA VAL A 89 -5.38 0.13 -2.34
C VAL A 89 -4.78 1.18 -3.28
N GLY A 90 -3.55 0.95 -3.67
CA GLY A 90 -2.78 1.78 -4.59
C GLY A 90 -2.07 0.93 -5.62
N THR A 91 -0.82 1.23 -5.93
CA THR A 91 0.05 0.38 -6.76
C THR A 91 0.14 -1.04 -6.19
N GLY A 92 0.29 -1.16 -4.87
CA GLY A 92 0.18 -2.39 -4.08
C GLY A 92 -1.01 -2.33 -3.11
N ILE A 93 -1.01 -3.22 -2.12
CA ILE A 93 -1.94 -3.20 -1.00
C ILE A 93 -1.16 -3.11 0.29
N GLY A 94 -1.35 -2.01 1.01
CA GLY A 94 -0.92 -1.87 2.39
C GLY A 94 -2.05 -2.18 3.36
N GLY A 95 -1.67 -2.43 4.60
CA GLY A 95 -2.66 -2.66 5.64
C GLY A 95 -2.17 -2.25 7.02
N ALA A 96 -3.12 -1.93 7.88
CA ALA A 96 -2.87 -1.66 9.28
C ALA A 96 -4.07 -2.10 10.12
N ALA A 97 -3.81 -2.46 11.36
CA ALA A 97 -4.85 -2.77 12.33
C ALA A 97 -4.61 -2.01 13.64
N ILE A 98 -5.70 -1.59 14.24
CA ILE A 98 -5.74 -1.09 15.61
C ILE A 98 -6.57 -2.09 16.40
N VAL A 99 -6.03 -2.57 17.51
CA VAL A 99 -6.68 -3.53 18.39
C VAL A 99 -6.61 -3.02 19.82
N ASN A 100 -7.76 -2.95 20.47
CA ASN A 100 -7.88 -2.38 21.83
C ASN A 100 -7.25 -0.98 21.91
N GLY A 101 -7.52 -0.13 20.93
CA GLY A 101 -7.05 1.25 20.86
C GLY A 101 -5.57 1.43 20.53
N LYS A 102 -4.82 0.36 20.19
CA LYS A 102 -3.38 0.41 19.92
C LYS A 102 -3.04 -0.17 18.54
N PRO A 103 -2.10 0.42 17.79
CA PRO A 103 -1.63 -0.14 16.53
C PRO A 103 -1.03 -1.53 16.72
N LEU A 104 -1.46 -2.49 15.88
CA LEU A 104 -0.95 -3.85 15.86
C LEU A 104 0.36 -3.92 15.06
N ARG A 105 1.49 -3.77 15.74
CA ARG A 105 2.81 -3.81 15.08
C ARG A 105 3.41 -5.21 15.00
N GLY A 106 2.89 -6.18 15.79
CA GLY A 106 3.52 -7.49 15.92
C GLY A 106 4.84 -7.43 16.70
N ALA A 107 5.45 -8.57 16.88
CA ALA A 107 6.69 -8.70 17.67
C ALA A 107 7.88 -7.96 17.02
N ASN A 108 7.96 -7.95 15.70
CA ASN A 108 9.09 -7.40 14.94
C ASN A 108 8.75 -6.10 14.19
N GLY A 109 7.57 -5.51 14.39
CA GLY A 109 7.15 -4.30 13.69
C GLY A 109 6.46 -4.56 12.34
N THR A 110 6.24 -5.82 11.95
CA THR A 110 5.68 -6.23 10.65
C THR A 110 4.25 -6.76 10.75
N GLY A 111 3.49 -6.31 11.75
CA GLY A 111 2.09 -6.69 11.92
C GLY A 111 1.19 -6.07 10.86
N ALA A 112 0.07 -6.75 10.55
CA ALA A 112 -0.98 -6.27 9.64
C ALA A 112 -0.57 -6.08 8.16
N GLU A 113 0.43 -6.83 7.69
CA GLU A 113 0.84 -6.88 6.28
C GLU A 113 -0.21 -7.63 5.42
N PHE A 114 -1.45 -7.10 5.36
CA PHE A 114 -2.60 -7.77 4.72
C PHE A 114 -2.40 -7.99 3.22
N GLY A 115 -1.66 -7.11 2.53
CA GLY A 115 -1.34 -7.28 1.11
C GLY A 115 -0.56 -8.55 0.81
N HIS A 116 0.18 -9.08 1.79
CA HIS A 116 0.99 -10.29 1.64
C HIS A 116 0.29 -11.57 2.14
N MET A 117 -0.98 -11.48 2.54
CA MET A 117 -1.77 -12.68 2.83
C MET A 117 -1.94 -13.52 1.57
N ARG A 118 -1.67 -14.82 1.66
CA ARG A 118 -1.76 -15.75 0.54
C ARG A 118 -3.23 -16.08 0.26
N VAL A 119 -3.74 -15.61 -0.87
CA VAL A 119 -5.15 -15.83 -1.29
C VAL A 119 -5.27 -16.83 -2.44
N VAL A 120 -4.22 -16.99 -3.24
CA VAL A 120 -4.15 -17.96 -4.35
C VAL A 120 -2.90 -18.82 -4.16
N PRO A 121 -3.01 -20.05 -3.64
CA PRO A 121 -1.87 -20.97 -3.55
C PRO A 121 -1.20 -21.13 -4.92
N ASP A 122 0.14 -21.07 -4.95
CA ASP A 122 0.98 -21.22 -6.15
C ASP A 122 0.69 -20.23 -7.29
N GLY A 123 -0.02 -19.15 -6.99
CA GLY A 123 -0.35 -18.08 -7.94
C GLY A 123 0.83 -17.18 -8.31
N GLU A 124 0.52 -15.91 -8.60
CA GLU A 124 1.49 -14.91 -9.03
C GLU A 124 2.62 -14.71 -8.02
N LEU A 125 3.84 -14.58 -8.52
CA LEU A 125 5.01 -14.28 -7.68
C LEU A 125 4.91 -12.83 -7.16
N CYS A 126 5.00 -12.67 -5.86
CA CYS A 126 5.05 -11.36 -5.21
C CYS A 126 6.49 -10.89 -5.00
N GLY A 127 6.69 -9.57 -4.97
CA GLY A 127 7.99 -8.95 -4.64
C GLY A 127 8.54 -9.36 -3.26
N CYS A 128 7.71 -9.84 -2.35
CA CYS A 128 8.13 -10.39 -1.06
C CYS A 128 8.74 -11.81 -1.16
N GLY A 129 8.80 -12.40 -2.36
CA GLY A 129 9.33 -13.75 -2.60
C GLY A 129 8.32 -14.88 -2.46
N VAL A 130 7.08 -14.60 -2.01
CA VAL A 130 6.01 -15.60 -1.84
C VAL A 130 5.06 -15.55 -3.03
N ARG A 131 4.44 -16.69 -3.38
CA ARG A 131 3.42 -16.74 -4.44
C ARG A 131 2.02 -16.59 -3.85
N GLY A 132 1.14 -15.90 -4.60
CA GLY A 132 -0.28 -15.83 -4.33
C GLY A 132 -0.70 -14.78 -3.32
N CYS A 133 0.13 -13.77 -3.06
CA CYS A 133 -0.19 -12.65 -2.18
C CYS A 133 -1.40 -11.85 -2.69
N PHE A 134 -2.23 -11.39 -1.78
CA PHE A 134 -3.48 -10.66 -2.06
C PHE A 134 -3.26 -9.43 -2.96
N GLU A 135 -2.19 -8.67 -2.74
CA GLU A 135 -1.89 -7.50 -3.57
C GLU A 135 -1.67 -7.85 -5.06
N GLN A 136 -1.22 -9.08 -5.36
CA GLN A 136 -1.05 -9.53 -6.74
C GLN A 136 -2.37 -9.74 -7.48
N TYR A 137 -3.51 -9.66 -6.78
CA TYR A 137 -4.84 -9.89 -7.36
C TYR A 137 -5.80 -8.72 -7.20
N ALA A 138 -5.58 -7.84 -6.21
CA ALA A 138 -6.53 -6.81 -5.84
C ALA A 138 -5.96 -5.38 -5.84
N SER A 139 -4.70 -5.19 -6.26
CA SER A 139 -4.05 -3.87 -6.34
C SER A 139 -4.23 -3.20 -7.70
N GLY A 140 -3.76 -1.95 -7.80
CA GLY A 140 -3.67 -1.23 -9.08
C GLY A 140 -2.72 -1.91 -10.08
N SER A 141 -1.62 -2.50 -9.61
CA SER A 141 -0.74 -3.32 -10.47
C SER A 141 -1.45 -4.59 -10.96
N ALA A 142 -2.27 -5.21 -10.12
CA ALA A 142 -3.09 -6.33 -10.50
C ALA A 142 -4.14 -5.94 -11.55
N LEU A 143 -4.80 -4.78 -11.40
CA LEU A 143 -5.73 -4.24 -12.38
C LEU A 143 -5.06 -4.09 -13.77
N MET A 144 -3.86 -3.55 -13.81
CA MET A 144 -3.08 -3.43 -15.05
C MET A 144 -2.79 -4.79 -15.68
N ARG A 145 -2.44 -5.79 -14.88
CA ARG A 145 -2.20 -7.15 -15.37
C ARG A 145 -3.50 -7.79 -15.89
N HIS A 146 -4.59 -7.71 -15.14
CA HIS A 146 -5.90 -8.22 -15.57
C HIS A 146 -6.39 -7.54 -16.87
N ALA A 147 -6.10 -6.24 -17.04
CA ALA A 147 -6.42 -5.56 -18.30
C ALA A 147 -5.61 -6.13 -19.47
N ARG A 148 -4.31 -6.38 -19.29
CA ARG A 148 -3.48 -7.01 -20.32
C ARG A 148 -3.97 -8.42 -20.69
N GLU A 149 -4.35 -9.20 -19.68
CA GLU A 149 -4.93 -10.54 -19.87
C GLU A 149 -6.26 -10.46 -20.63
N ALA A 150 -7.16 -9.54 -20.26
CA ALA A 150 -8.44 -9.34 -20.94
C ALA A 150 -8.26 -8.87 -22.40
N ILE A 151 -7.32 -7.95 -22.66
CA ILE A 151 -6.95 -7.52 -24.02
C ILE A 151 -6.45 -8.71 -24.85
N SER A 152 -5.59 -9.54 -24.25
CA SER A 152 -5.03 -10.72 -24.94
C SER A 152 -6.10 -11.78 -25.25
N ALA A 153 -7.11 -11.89 -24.37
CA ALA A 153 -8.21 -12.84 -24.55
C ALA A 153 -9.26 -12.37 -25.57
N THR A 154 -9.44 -11.06 -25.76
CA THR A 154 -10.45 -10.47 -26.66
C THR A 154 -9.87 -9.27 -27.42
N PRO A 155 -8.86 -9.48 -28.29
CA PRO A 155 -8.15 -8.39 -28.95
C PRO A 155 -9.04 -7.57 -29.88
N GLU A 156 -10.08 -8.18 -30.45
CA GLU A 156 -11.07 -7.52 -31.30
C GLU A 156 -11.89 -6.45 -30.57
N LEU A 157 -12.12 -6.61 -29.25
CA LEU A 157 -12.84 -5.66 -28.41
C LEU A 157 -11.93 -4.59 -27.81
N ALA A 158 -10.61 -4.79 -27.84
CA ALA A 158 -9.66 -3.96 -27.11
C ALA A 158 -9.24 -2.67 -27.86
N ARG A 159 -9.71 -2.47 -29.10
CA ARG A 159 -9.26 -1.36 -29.95
C ARG A 159 -9.42 0.02 -29.31
N ASN A 160 -10.56 0.27 -28.71
CA ASN A 160 -10.86 1.57 -28.07
C ASN A 160 -9.99 1.77 -26.83
N LEU A 161 -9.84 0.74 -26.00
CA LEU A 161 -8.97 0.80 -24.82
C LEU A 161 -7.51 1.03 -25.20
N LEU A 162 -6.99 0.31 -26.20
CA LEU A 162 -5.63 0.48 -26.69
C LEU A 162 -5.37 1.87 -27.27
N ALA A 163 -6.37 2.48 -27.91
CA ALA A 163 -6.25 3.83 -28.46
C ALA A 163 -5.90 4.88 -27.38
N LEU A 164 -6.36 4.71 -26.14
CA LEU A 164 -5.99 5.57 -25.01
C LEU A 164 -4.50 5.45 -24.64
N GLY A 165 -3.86 4.32 -24.94
CA GLY A 165 -2.44 4.03 -24.72
C GLY A 165 -1.60 4.12 -26.01
N ASN A 166 -1.93 5.01 -26.93
CA ASN A 166 -1.23 5.18 -28.22
C ASN A 166 -1.20 3.87 -29.06
N GLY A 167 -2.23 3.04 -28.96
CA GLY A 167 -2.35 1.77 -29.67
C GLY A 167 -1.54 0.61 -29.10
N THR A 168 -0.89 0.78 -27.94
CA THR A 168 0.00 -0.23 -27.35
C THR A 168 -0.37 -0.59 -25.92
N LEU A 169 -0.04 -1.82 -25.50
CA LEU A 169 -0.20 -2.27 -24.11
C LEU A 169 0.69 -1.46 -23.14
N ASP A 170 1.89 -1.10 -23.58
CA ASP A 170 2.85 -0.39 -22.73
C ASP A 170 2.48 1.10 -22.53
N GLY A 171 1.70 1.66 -23.44
CA GLY A 171 1.16 3.02 -23.31
C GLY A 171 -0.04 3.10 -22.37
N LEU A 172 -0.65 1.96 -21.99
CA LEU A 172 -1.78 1.95 -21.07
C LEU A 172 -1.33 2.24 -19.63
N THR A 173 -2.18 3.02 -18.96
CA THR A 173 -2.05 3.32 -17.53
C THR A 173 -3.33 2.94 -16.79
N GLY A 174 -3.27 2.81 -15.46
CA GLY A 174 -4.46 2.57 -14.64
C GLY A 174 -5.55 3.63 -14.83
N LYS A 175 -5.15 4.89 -15.12
CA LYS A 175 -6.09 5.98 -15.43
C LYS A 175 -6.86 5.70 -16.73
N HIS A 176 -6.19 5.24 -17.78
CA HIS A 176 -6.84 4.88 -19.05
C HIS A 176 -7.85 3.75 -18.86
N ILE A 177 -7.51 2.71 -18.07
CA ILE A 177 -8.44 1.62 -17.78
C ILE A 177 -9.63 2.10 -16.99
N THR A 178 -9.44 3.01 -16.02
CA THR A 178 -10.52 3.59 -15.24
C THR A 178 -11.46 4.43 -16.12
N GLU A 179 -10.91 5.25 -16.99
CA GLU A 179 -11.65 6.10 -17.91
C GLU A 179 -12.47 5.26 -18.91
N ALA A 180 -11.86 4.21 -19.47
CA ALA A 180 -12.55 3.28 -20.36
C ALA A 180 -13.69 2.54 -19.64
N ALA A 181 -13.45 2.07 -18.41
CA ALA A 181 -14.50 1.40 -17.62
C ALA A 181 -15.68 2.32 -17.32
N HIS A 182 -15.44 3.60 -16.97
CA HIS A 182 -16.50 4.59 -16.81
C HIS A 182 -17.30 4.83 -18.10
N SER A 183 -16.65 4.66 -19.26
CA SER A 183 -17.28 4.77 -20.57
C SER A 183 -17.96 3.47 -21.03
N GLY A 184 -17.95 2.42 -20.21
CA GLY A 184 -18.60 1.15 -20.48
C GLY A 184 -17.79 0.19 -21.36
N ASP A 185 -16.48 0.40 -21.53
CA ASP A 185 -15.62 -0.50 -22.30
C ASP A 185 -15.62 -1.91 -21.68
N PRO A 186 -15.99 -2.95 -22.45
CA PRO A 186 -16.17 -4.30 -21.90
C PRO A 186 -14.86 -4.92 -21.41
N VAL A 187 -13.73 -4.59 -22.02
CA VAL A 187 -12.41 -5.15 -21.65
C VAL A 187 -11.91 -4.52 -20.34
N ALA A 188 -12.08 -3.19 -20.20
CA ALA A 188 -11.77 -2.49 -18.97
C ALA A 188 -12.68 -2.95 -17.82
N LEU A 189 -13.97 -3.14 -18.06
CA LEU A 189 -14.91 -3.68 -17.07
C LEU A 189 -14.56 -5.11 -16.65
N ALA A 190 -14.13 -5.96 -17.57
CA ALA A 190 -13.67 -7.32 -17.24
C ALA A 190 -12.46 -7.30 -16.27
N ALA A 191 -11.49 -6.41 -16.53
CA ALA A 191 -10.35 -6.24 -15.64
C ALA A 191 -10.75 -5.76 -14.24
N PHE A 192 -11.65 -4.77 -14.16
CA PHE A 192 -12.20 -4.30 -12.89
C PHE A 192 -12.98 -5.39 -12.15
N ASN A 193 -13.83 -6.17 -12.85
CA ASN A 193 -14.60 -7.26 -12.26
C ASN A 193 -13.68 -8.31 -11.64
N THR A 194 -12.59 -8.69 -12.34
CA THR A 194 -11.60 -9.63 -11.80
C THR A 194 -10.93 -9.06 -10.55
N THR A 195 -10.47 -7.81 -10.59
CA THR A 195 -9.81 -7.16 -9.45
C THR A 195 -10.79 -7.02 -8.27
N ALA A 196 -12.03 -6.59 -8.53
CA ALA A 196 -13.08 -6.43 -7.52
C ALA A 196 -13.50 -7.77 -6.90
N HIS A 197 -13.52 -8.85 -7.68
CA HIS A 197 -13.77 -10.19 -7.16
C HIS A 197 -12.78 -10.55 -6.05
N PHE A 198 -11.47 -10.38 -6.30
CA PHE A 198 -10.45 -10.65 -5.29
C PHE A 198 -10.53 -9.67 -4.12
N LEU A 199 -10.78 -8.39 -4.36
CA LEU A 199 -10.94 -7.40 -3.31
C LEU A 199 -12.14 -7.71 -2.41
N GLY A 200 -13.27 -8.08 -3.00
CA GLY A 200 -14.49 -8.45 -2.26
C GLY A 200 -14.45 -9.84 -1.63
N ALA A 201 -13.77 -10.79 -2.27
CA ALA A 201 -13.55 -12.12 -1.70
C ALA A 201 -12.61 -12.05 -0.50
N GLY A 202 -11.61 -11.16 -0.54
CA GLY A 202 -10.64 -10.96 0.53
C GLY A 202 -10.03 -12.26 1.04
N PRO A 203 -9.24 -12.23 2.08
CA PRO A 203 -8.87 -13.42 2.82
C PRO A 203 -10.06 -13.88 3.68
N ARG A 204 -11.10 -14.36 3.02
CA ARG A 204 -12.20 -15.04 3.74
C ARG A 204 -11.63 -16.32 4.32
N GLY A 205 -11.46 -16.36 5.63
CA GLY A 205 -11.31 -17.63 6.31
C GLY A 205 -12.42 -18.56 5.82
N HIS A 206 -12.06 -19.78 5.45
CA HIS A 206 -13.05 -20.81 5.10
C HIS A 206 -14.11 -20.83 6.20
N ARG A 207 -15.32 -20.35 5.89
CA ARG A 207 -16.47 -20.69 6.69
C ARG A 207 -16.64 -22.20 6.51
N ARG A 208 -16.20 -22.97 7.51
CA ARG A 208 -16.65 -24.35 7.63
C ARG A 208 -18.15 -24.25 7.87
N GLY A 209 -18.93 -24.69 6.88
CA GLY A 209 -20.36 -24.96 7.05
C GLY A 209 -20.58 -26.07 8.04
#